data_2eb339b4bb0091a2a90cd547ac231deb
#
_entry.id   2eb339b4bb0091a2a90cd547ac231deb
#
_cell.length_a   1.000
_cell.length_b   1.000
_cell.length_c   1.000
_cell.angle_alpha   90.00
_cell.angle_beta   90.00
_cell.angle_gamma   90.00
#
_symmetry.space_group_name_H-M   'P 1'
#
loop_
_entity.id
_entity.type
_entity.pdbx_description
1 polymer ?
#
loop_
_entity_poly.entity_id
_entity_poly.type
_entity_poly.pdbx_seq_one_letter_code
_entity_poly.pdbx_strand_id
1 'polypeptide(L)'
;MFFRSGARAAFTGRGSAVARRGFFLPRLLGAATAGFGIWLAVDPERGRRVLAHLESAVRAARLLSTCVAIARDYKAARSWTADGVNDDVRAIADEHNRWQQLAGEAEMARVRAQAEGGGALEEARSKARQARERAMELGEKLAAMQLQIAEASHLQARWDELHERNAERLLAMCVANGGLYVKLGQHVAQLDYIVPKAYTCALSRLFQHTMPSCIDDVIRIIEEDTGRPLAQAFAHFQPEPFASASLAQVHVAYEHGTGRKLAVKVQHARLREACASDIAAVRLAVDAAGWLFPGEFRLRWVVDELAPHLPLELDFANEARNLRRCAAFLRESRDLQSRVVLPEIVPHLCSSRVLTMTFEDGCSVTDTDALRRMHLSPSAVANLLSETFCSLIFDGGFCHCDPHPGNVLVRPRAGQPESPQLVLLDHGLYRCVRVQFECVERLITRVGSCRRALCACMLSCGLPLCLGMPMVYGR
;
A
#
# COMPACT_ATOMS: atom_id res chain seq x y z
N MET A 1 -33.36 -16.90 -0.16
CA MET A 1 -33.89 -18.12 -0.75
C MET A 1 -32.73 -18.95 -1.24
N PHE A 2 -32.45 -20.03 -0.50
CA PHE A 2 -31.79 -21.29 -0.87
C PHE A 2 -30.56 -21.26 -1.79
N PHE A 3 -29.41 -21.84 -1.40
CA PHE A 3 -29.14 -23.25 -1.16
C PHE A 3 -27.97 -23.50 -0.21
N ARG A 4 -28.15 -24.42 0.75
CA ARG A 4 -27.16 -25.17 1.50
C ARG A 4 -26.82 -26.46 0.77
N SER A 5 -25.53 -26.87 0.78
CA SER A 5 -25.08 -28.29 0.89
C SER A 5 -23.56 -28.21 1.04
N GLY A 6 -22.83 -28.78 1.96
CA GLY A 6 -23.02 -30.04 2.66
C GLY A 6 -22.14 -31.12 2.01
N ALA A 7 -20.81 -31.19 2.36
CA ALA A 7 -20.04 -32.41 2.18
C ALA A 7 -18.95 -32.50 3.27
N ARG A 8 -19.23 -33.36 4.28
CA ARG A 8 -18.23 -33.91 5.21
C ARG A 8 -17.54 -35.07 4.47
N ALA A 9 -16.21 -35.02 4.39
CA ALA A 9 -15.41 -36.22 4.10
C ALA A 9 -14.64 -36.61 5.37
N ALA A 10 -15.02 -37.78 5.89
CA ALA A 10 -14.30 -38.45 6.96
C ALA A 10 -13.05 -39.14 6.39
N PHE A 11 -11.91 -38.93 7.05
CA PHE A 11 -10.72 -39.73 6.80
C PHE A 11 -10.42 -40.56 8.06
N THR A 12 -10.65 -41.87 7.95
CA THR A 12 -10.30 -42.90 8.93
C THR A 12 -8.80 -43.24 8.83
N GLY A 13 -8.21 -43.42 9.96
CA GLY A 13 -6.80 -43.56 10.19
C GLY A 13 -6.15 -44.86 9.73
N ARG A 14 -4.83 -44.87 9.88
CA ARG A 14 -4.04 -46.04 10.34
C ARG A 14 -2.78 -45.51 11.00
N GLY A 15 -2.58 -45.92 12.25
CA GLY A 15 -1.44 -45.59 13.06
C GLY A 15 -0.19 -46.39 12.67
N SER A 16 0.96 -45.81 12.99
CA SER A 16 2.17 -46.56 13.30
C SER A 16 2.86 -45.90 14.49
N ALA A 17 3.11 -46.72 15.49
CA ALA A 17 3.78 -46.42 16.73
C ALA A 17 5.27 -46.19 16.48
N VAL A 18 5.86 -45.07 16.97
CA VAL A 18 7.29 -44.94 17.25
C VAL A 18 7.44 -44.31 18.65
N ALA A 19 8.31 -44.98 19.36
CA ALA A 19 8.58 -45.00 20.78
C ALA A 19 8.77 -43.69 21.52
N ARG A 20 8.31 -43.74 22.78
CA ARG A 20 8.57 -42.86 23.90
C ARG A 20 10.06 -42.64 24.21
N ARG A 21 10.53 -41.41 24.23
CA ARG A 21 11.56 -40.88 25.12
C ARG A 21 11.43 -39.36 25.21
N GLY A 22 11.21 -38.80 26.43
CA GLY A 22 11.27 -37.35 26.66
C GLY A 22 10.23 -36.81 27.62
N PHE A 23 10.21 -37.28 28.88
CA PHE A 23 9.22 -36.85 29.92
C PHE A 23 9.90 -35.92 30.94
N PHE A 24 10.41 -34.72 30.54
CA PHE A 24 10.85 -33.74 31.56
C PHE A 24 10.67 -32.24 31.12
N LEU A 25 10.36 -31.94 29.88
CA LEU A 25 10.19 -30.56 29.43
C LEU A 25 8.80 -29.89 29.72
N PRO A 26 7.66 -30.61 29.87
CA PRO A 26 6.35 -29.94 29.99
C PRO A 26 6.11 -29.23 31.31
N ARG A 27 6.75 -29.66 32.41
CA ARG A 27 6.50 -29.06 33.75
C ARG A 27 7.26 -27.77 33.98
N LEU A 28 8.43 -27.58 33.41
CA LEU A 28 9.19 -26.33 33.48
C LEU A 28 8.56 -25.23 32.58
N LEU A 29 8.03 -25.61 31.41
CA LEU A 29 7.25 -24.66 30.59
C LEU A 29 5.94 -24.23 31.26
N GLY A 30 5.23 -25.15 31.94
CA GLY A 30 3.99 -24.82 32.64
C GLY A 30 4.19 -23.88 33.82
N ALA A 31 5.26 -24.02 34.60
CA ALA A 31 5.59 -23.12 35.71
C ALA A 31 6.09 -21.75 35.21
N ALA A 32 6.85 -21.71 34.12
CA ALA A 32 7.30 -20.47 33.51
C ALA A 32 6.14 -19.69 32.88
N THR A 33 5.18 -20.37 32.25
CA THR A 33 3.97 -19.72 31.68
C THR A 33 3.03 -19.21 32.75
N ALA A 34 2.86 -19.93 33.88
CA ALA A 34 2.04 -19.47 35.00
C ALA A 34 2.70 -18.27 35.71
N GLY A 35 4.00 -18.30 35.98
CA GLY A 35 4.76 -17.18 36.54
C GLY A 35 4.76 -15.94 35.65
N PHE A 36 4.87 -16.15 34.34
CA PHE A 36 4.79 -15.09 33.32
C PHE A 36 3.38 -14.50 33.24
N GLY A 37 2.32 -15.33 33.33
CA GLY A 37 0.93 -14.86 33.38
C GLY A 37 0.62 -14.01 34.62
N ILE A 38 1.13 -14.39 35.77
CA ILE A 38 0.95 -13.63 37.04
C ILE A 38 1.74 -12.31 36.94
N TRP A 39 2.94 -12.31 36.39
CA TRP A 39 3.76 -11.12 36.24
C TRP A 39 3.13 -10.11 35.25
N LEU A 40 2.47 -10.58 34.17
CA LEU A 40 1.70 -9.76 33.25
C LEU A 40 0.46 -9.13 33.88
N ALA A 41 -0.12 -9.78 34.89
CA ALA A 41 -1.31 -9.29 35.62
C ALA A 41 -0.99 -8.18 36.63
N VAL A 42 0.25 -8.09 37.13
CA VAL A 42 0.69 -7.12 38.14
C VAL A 42 0.98 -5.73 37.52
N ASP A 43 1.41 -5.67 36.25
CA ASP A 43 1.61 -4.40 35.50
C ASP A 43 1.11 -4.59 34.06
N PRO A 44 -0.18 -4.25 33.82
CA PRO A 44 -0.81 -4.46 32.50
C PRO A 44 -0.14 -3.67 31.37
N GLU A 45 0.43 -2.49 31.65
CA GLU A 45 1.13 -1.70 30.62
C GLU A 45 2.45 -2.34 30.22
N ARG A 46 3.22 -2.77 31.20
CA ARG A 46 4.49 -3.45 30.99
C ARG A 46 4.29 -4.78 30.29
N GLY A 47 3.23 -5.50 30.68
CA GLY A 47 2.80 -6.73 30.05
C GLY A 47 2.47 -6.53 28.57
N ARG A 48 1.70 -5.50 28.23
CA ARG A 48 1.37 -5.15 26.84
C ARG A 48 2.62 -4.84 26.00
N ARG A 49 3.59 -4.10 26.55
CA ARG A 49 4.86 -3.81 25.84
C ARG A 49 5.66 -5.09 25.55
N VAL A 50 5.76 -5.97 26.53
CA VAL A 50 6.48 -7.27 26.36
C VAL A 50 5.80 -8.13 25.31
N LEU A 51 4.48 -8.23 25.33
CA LEU A 51 3.72 -8.96 24.29
C LEU A 51 3.91 -8.35 22.91
N ALA A 52 3.90 -7.04 22.78
CA ALA A 52 4.14 -6.36 21.52
C ALA A 52 5.56 -6.64 20.97
N HIS A 53 6.57 -6.68 21.85
CA HIS A 53 7.93 -7.05 21.45
C HIS A 53 8.05 -8.51 21.02
N LEU A 54 7.37 -9.43 21.73
CA LEU A 54 7.36 -10.86 21.36
C LEU A 54 6.66 -11.06 20.01
N GLU A 55 5.53 -10.40 19.77
CA GLU A 55 4.83 -10.46 18.48
C GLU A 55 5.70 -9.89 17.35
N SER A 56 6.40 -8.79 17.59
CA SER A 56 7.33 -8.22 16.62
C SER A 56 8.49 -9.19 16.32
N ALA A 57 9.02 -9.87 17.34
CA ALA A 57 10.06 -10.88 17.16
C ALA A 57 9.56 -12.08 16.33
N VAL A 58 8.32 -12.54 16.56
CA VAL A 58 7.70 -13.62 15.78
C VAL A 58 7.48 -13.18 14.33
N ARG A 59 7.02 -11.95 14.08
CA ARG A 59 6.88 -11.41 12.72
C ARG A 59 8.22 -11.31 12.00
N ALA A 60 9.25 -10.81 12.69
CA ALA A 60 10.60 -10.72 12.15
C ALA A 60 11.19 -12.12 11.84
N ALA A 61 10.94 -13.11 12.69
CA ALA A 61 11.37 -14.49 12.47
C ALA A 61 10.68 -15.11 11.24
N ARG A 62 9.38 -14.87 11.04
CA ARG A 62 8.66 -15.30 9.83
C ARG A 62 9.22 -14.63 8.57
N LEU A 63 9.45 -13.32 8.61
CA LEU A 63 10.08 -12.59 7.51
C LEU A 63 11.42 -13.21 7.17
N LEU A 64 12.30 -13.36 8.17
CA LEU A 64 13.64 -13.91 7.97
C LEU A 64 13.61 -15.33 7.39
N SER A 65 12.78 -16.23 7.95
CA SER A 65 12.62 -17.60 7.44
C SER A 65 12.13 -17.64 6.00
N THR A 66 11.19 -16.75 5.65
CA THR A 66 10.68 -16.60 4.28
C THR A 66 11.78 -16.09 3.35
N CYS A 67 12.53 -15.06 3.74
CA CYS A 67 13.64 -14.51 2.96
C CYS A 67 14.76 -15.57 2.75
N VAL A 68 15.09 -16.35 3.78
CA VAL A 68 16.05 -17.45 3.66
C VAL A 68 15.58 -18.53 2.69
N ALA A 69 14.29 -18.91 2.74
CA ALA A 69 13.73 -19.89 1.82
C ALA A 69 13.76 -19.38 0.37
N ILE A 70 13.36 -18.14 0.14
CA ILE A 70 13.42 -17.48 -1.16
C ILE A 70 14.86 -17.39 -1.66
N ALA A 71 15.77 -16.90 -0.82
CA ALA A 71 17.20 -16.77 -1.17
C ALA A 71 17.84 -18.12 -1.53
N ARG A 72 17.52 -19.19 -0.78
CA ARG A 72 18.00 -20.55 -1.08
C ARG A 72 17.50 -21.02 -2.45
N ASP A 73 16.23 -20.79 -2.75
CA ASP A 73 15.63 -21.20 -4.02
C ASP A 73 16.28 -20.46 -5.20
N TYR A 74 16.45 -19.13 -5.11
CA TYR A 74 17.15 -18.35 -6.14
C TYR A 74 18.63 -18.71 -6.25
N LYS A 75 19.30 -19.00 -5.13
CA LYS A 75 20.70 -19.44 -5.16
C LYS A 75 20.85 -20.79 -5.83
N ALA A 76 19.91 -21.72 -5.61
CA ALA A 76 19.89 -23.01 -6.31
C ALA A 76 19.61 -22.82 -7.81
N ALA A 77 18.77 -21.85 -8.20
CA ALA A 77 18.48 -21.55 -9.59
C ALA A 77 19.63 -20.88 -10.35
N ARG A 78 20.65 -20.35 -9.65
CA ARG A 78 21.85 -19.79 -10.32
C ARG A 78 22.57 -20.82 -11.19
N SER A 79 22.55 -22.10 -10.83
CA SER A 79 23.11 -23.16 -11.69
C SER A 79 22.36 -23.29 -13.02
N TRP A 80 21.08 -22.91 -13.07
CA TRP A 80 20.30 -22.95 -14.33
C TRP A 80 20.78 -21.94 -15.36
N THR A 81 21.37 -20.81 -14.90
CA THR A 81 21.93 -19.78 -15.77
C THR A 81 23.38 -20.08 -16.16
N ALA A 82 24.09 -20.92 -15.39
CA ALA A 82 25.49 -21.27 -15.64
C ALA A 82 25.66 -22.23 -16.83
N ASP A 83 24.69 -23.09 -17.06
CA ASP A 83 24.78 -24.16 -18.08
C ASP A 83 24.37 -23.70 -19.49
N GLY A 84 23.96 -22.45 -19.70
CA GLY A 84 23.48 -21.97 -21.01
C GLY A 84 23.55 -20.48 -21.29
N VAL A 85 24.01 -19.67 -20.34
CA VAL A 85 24.07 -18.20 -20.52
C VAL A 85 25.55 -17.81 -20.74
N ASN A 86 25.80 -17.27 -21.92
CA ASN A 86 27.06 -16.66 -22.31
C ASN A 86 27.46 -15.59 -21.29
N ASP A 87 28.74 -15.51 -20.91
CA ASP A 87 29.27 -14.47 -20.02
C ASP A 87 28.92 -13.05 -20.50
N ASP A 88 28.73 -12.89 -21.82
CA ASP A 88 28.28 -11.65 -22.46
C ASP A 88 26.88 -11.19 -21.98
N VAL A 89 25.93 -12.11 -21.78
CA VAL A 89 24.58 -11.77 -21.28
C VAL A 89 24.64 -11.31 -19.83
N ARG A 90 25.50 -11.93 -19.02
CA ARG A 90 25.75 -11.49 -17.64
C ARG A 90 26.37 -10.09 -17.61
N ALA A 91 27.39 -9.85 -18.43
CA ALA A 91 28.04 -8.56 -18.50
C ALA A 91 27.07 -7.46 -18.90
N ILE A 92 26.21 -7.71 -19.91
CA ILE A 92 25.17 -6.76 -20.35
C ILE A 92 24.10 -6.56 -19.26
N ALA A 93 23.68 -7.63 -18.56
CA ALA A 93 22.72 -7.53 -17.46
C ALA A 93 23.28 -6.70 -16.29
N ASP A 94 24.54 -6.91 -15.92
CA ASP A 94 25.20 -6.12 -14.88
C ASP A 94 25.36 -4.66 -15.28
N GLU A 95 25.69 -4.38 -16.55
CA GLU A 95 25.78 -3.04 -17.08
C GLU A 95 24.40 -2.37 -17.12
N HIS A 96 23.37 -3.07 -17.57
CA HIS A 96 21.99 -2.59 -17.58
C HIS A 96 21.50 -2.21 -16.17
N ASN A 97 21.71 -3.09 -15.19
CA ASN A 97 21.34 -2.84 -13.79
C ASN A 97 22.06 -1.61 -13.22
N ARG A 98 23.35 -1.45 -13.54
CA ARG A 98 24.13 -0.27 -13.15
C ARG A 98 23.56 1.01 -13.73
N TRP A 99 23.19 1.02 -15.01
CA TRP A 99 22.62 2.19 -15.65
C TRP A 99 21.20 2.49 -15.18
N GLN A 100 20.41 1.50 -14.84
CA GLN A 100 19.11 1.71 -14.18
C GLN A 100 19.27 2.41 -12.82
N GLN A 101 20.25 2.00 -12.03
CA GLN A 101 20.54 2.67 -10.78
C GLN A 101 20.98 4.12 -11.00
N LEU A 102 21.91 4.35 -11.91
CA LEU A 102 22.38 5.71 -12.27
C LEU A 102 21.24 6.57 -12.81
N ALA A 103 20.31 6.01 -13.57
CA ALA A 103 19.12 6.71 -14.03
C ALA A 103 18.23 7.15 -12.87
N GLY A 104 18.02 6.28 -11.88
CA GLY A 104 17.28 6.60 -10.65
C GLY A 104 17.97 7.70 -9.85
N GLU A 105 19.27 7.57 -9.61
CA GLU A 105 20.06 8.56 -8.86
C GLU A 105 20.11 9.93 -9.58
N ALA A 106 20.30 9.92 -10.91
CA ALA A 106 20.32 11.12 -11.71
C ALA A 106 18.96 11.82 -11.79
N GLU A 107 17.87 11.04 -11.81
CA GLU A 107 16.52 11.59 -11.74
C GLU A 107 16.26 12.24 -10.39
N MET A 108 16.68 11.63 -9.30
CA MET A 108 16.63 12.22 -7.97
C MET A 108 17.44 13.51 -7.87
N ALA A 109 18.65 13.53 -8.47
CA ALA A 109 19.48 14.73 -8.53
C ALA A 109 18.81 15.84 -9.35
N ARG A 110 18.20 15.50 -10.50
CA ARG A 110 17.44 16.45 -11.33
C ARG A 110 16.31 17.13 -10.55
N VAL A 111 15.61 16.34 -9.75
CA VAL A 111 14.50 16.86 -8.94
C VAL A 111 14.98 17.78 -7.84
N ARG A 112 16.08 17.41 -7.18
CA ARG A 112 16.71 18.30 -6.17
C ARG A 112 17.15 19.61 -6.80
N ALA A 113 17.87 19.55 -7.95
CA ALA A 113 18.31 20.74 -8.67
C ALA A 113 17.14 21.62 -9.14
N GLN A 114 16.02 21.01 -9.52
CA GLN A 114 14.79 21.73 -9.90
C GLN A 114 14.16 22.44 -8.70
N ALA A 115 14.29 21.87 -7.48
CA ALA A 115 13.78 22.46 -6.26
C ALA A 115 14.65 23.63 -5.78
N GLU A 116 15.95 23.53 -5.96
CA GLU A 116 16.94 24.51 -5.50
C GLU A 116 17.07 25.72 -6.43
N GLY A 117 16.51 25.65 -7.67
CA GLY A 117 16.45 26.79 -8.61
C GLY A 117 17.80 27.23 -9.16
N GLY A 118 18.81 26.36 -9.11
CA GLY A 118 20.18 26.68 -9.52
C GLY A 118 20.56 26.26 -10.95
N GLY A 119 21.70 26.76 -11.47
CA GLY A 119 22.23 26.47 -12.81
C GLY A 119 22.58 25.00 -13.07
N ALA A 120 22.55 24.14 -12.05
CA ALA A 120 22.79 22.69 -12.15
C ALA A 120 21.64 21.87 -12.79
N LEU A 121 20.49 22.49 -13.04
CA LEU A 121 19.30 21.77 -13.53
C LEU A 121 19.49 21.18 -14.94
N GLU A 122 20.12 21.91 -15.87
CA GLU A 122 20.33 21.42 -17.24
C GLU A 122 21.37 20.29 -17.28
N GLU A 123 22.41 20.37 -16.45
CA GLU A 123 23.38 19.27 -16.32
C GLU A 123 22.72 18.01 -15.72
N ALA A 124 21.89 18.18 -14.68
CA ALA A 124 21.16 17.09 -14.06
C ALA A 124 20.14 16.46 -15.03
N ARG A 125 19.45 17.27 -15.86
CA ARG A 125 18.57 16.80 -16.93
C ARG A 125 19.31 15.98 -17.98
N SER A 126 20.46 16.49 -18.43
CA SER A 126 21.29 15.80 -19.41
C SER A 126 21.77 14.44 -18.90
N LYS A 127 22.27 14.39 -17.66
CA LYS A 127 22.70 13.13 -17.03
C LYS A 127 21.55 12.13 -16.86
N ALA A 128 20.39 12.59 -16.42
CA ALA A 128 19.22 11.73 -16.26
C ALA A 128 18.74 11.17 -17.62
N ARG A 129 18.73 12.00 -18.67
CA ARG A 129 18.38 11.58 -20.01
C ARG A 129 19.37 10.55 -20.55
N GLN A 130 20.67 10.84 -20.47
CA GLN A 130 21.73 9.93 -20.97
C GLN A 130 21.69 8.58 -20.24
N ALA A 131 21.50 8.58 -18.91
CA ALA A 131 21.42 7.36 -18.15
C ALA A 131 20.20 6.51 -18.53
N ARG A 132 19.04 7.15 -18.77
CA ARG A 132 17.82 6.47 -19.23
C ARG A 132 17.98 5.89 -20.63
N GLU A 133 18.52 6.68 -21.57
CA GLU A 133 18.75 6.24 -22.95
C GLU A 133 19.69 5.02 -22.97
N ARG A 134 20.76 5.05 -22.17
CA ARG A 134 21.70 3.92 -22.06
C ARG A 134 21.09 2.69 -21.40
N ALA A 135 20.31 2.87 -20.31
CA ALA A 135 19.58 1.77 -19.68
C ALA A 135 18.59 1.13 -20.66
N MET A 136 17.88 1.94 -21.44
CA MET A 136 16.92 1.47 -22.44
C MET A 136 17.60 0.69 -23.58
N GLU A 137 18.70 1.21 -24.13
CA GLU A 137 19.50 0.53 -25.17
C GLU A 137 20.00 -0.84 -24.68
N LEU A 138 20.54 -0.89 -23.45
CA LEU A 138 21.02 -2.14 -22.86
C LEU A 138 19.88 -3.11 -22.56
N GLY A 139 18.72 -2.59 -22.15
CA GLY A 139 17.51 -3.38 -21.94
C GLY A 139 17.02 -4.03 -23.25
N GLU A 140 17.02 -3.29 -24.36
CA GLU A 140 16.66 -3.83 -25.69
C GLU A 140 17.66 -4.90 -26.14
N LYS A 141 18.96 -4.66 -25.97
CA LYS A 141 19.99 -5.66 -26.28
C LYS A 141 19.85 -6.91 -25.44
N LEU A 142 19.61 -6.74 -24.13
CA LEU A 142 19.41 -7.84 -23.22
C LEU A 142 18.16 -8.64 -23.59
N ALA A 143 17.05 -7.96 -23.94
CA ALA A 143 15.81 -8.59 -24.38
C ALA A 143 16.02 -9.37 -25.69
N ALA A 144 16.75 -8.82 -26.67
CA ALA A 144 17.06 -9.50 -27.93
C ALA A 144 17.93 -10.76 -27.71
N MET A 145 18.92 -10.68 -26.83
CA MET A 145 19.75 -11.85 -26.48
C MET A 145 18.98 -12.90 -25.68
N GLN A 146 18.12 -12.46 -24.78
CA GLN A 146 17.22 -13.34 -24.02
C GLN A 146 16.22 -14.04 -24.94
N LEU A 147 15.76 -13.39 -26.00
CA LEU A 147 14.87 -14.01 -26.98
C LEU A 147 15.55 -15.16 -27.74
N GLN A 148 16.83 -15.01 -28.06
CA GLN A 148 17.64 -16.10 -28.66
C GLN A 148 17.85 -17.28 -27.70
N ILE A 149 17.90 -17.00 -26.38
CA ILE A 149 18.04 -18.02 -25.33
C ILE A 149 16.67 -18.61 -24.96
N ALA A 150 15.59 -17.86 -25.13
CA ALA A 150 14.20 -18.28 -24.85
C ALA A 150 13.65 -19.34 -25.82
N GLU A 151 14.38 -19.67 -26.89
CA GLU A 151 14.12 -20.91 -27.65
C GLU A 151 14.33 -22.19 -26.78
N ALA A 152 15.00 -22.06 -25.63
CA ALA A 152 14.95 -23.07 -24.57
C ALA A 152 13.68 -22.88 -23.71
N SER A 153 12.52 -23.18 -24.25
CA SER A 153 11.19 -23.04 -23.62
C SER A 153 11.06 -23.61 -22.21
N HIS A 154 11.90 -24.59 -21.85
CA HIS A 154 11.96 -25.21 -20.54
C HIS A 154 12.59 -24.32 -19.44
N LEU A 155 13.51 -23.43 -19.75
CA LEU A 155 14.19 -22.62 -18.76
C LEU A 155 13.27 -21.50 -18.25
N GLN A 156 12.55 -20.84 -19.16
CA GLN A 156 11.60 -19.79 -18.80
C GLN A 156 10.47 -20.37 -17.90
N ALA A 157 9.91 -21.53 -18.24
CA ALA A 157 8.88 -22.18 -17.43
C ALA A 157 9.39 -22.50 -16.01
N ARG A 158 10.64 -22.92 -15.84
CA ARG A 158 11.24 -23.17 -14.52
C ARG A 158 11.42 -21.88 -13.70
N TRP A 159 11.77 -20.77 -14.37
CA TRP A 159 11.84 -19.46 -13.70
C TRP A 159 10.46 -18.97 -13.27
N ASP A 160 9.45 -19.12 -14.13
CA ASP A 160 8.08 -18.73 -13.82
C ASP A 160 7.55 -19.52 -12.61
N GLU A 161 7.74 -20.85 -12.59
CA GLU A 161 7.39 -21.67 -11.43
C GLU A 161 8.13 -21.26 -10.15
N LEU A 162 9.42 -20.92 -10.26
CA LEU A 162 10.21 -20.42 -9.15
C LEU A 162 9.67 -19.12 -8.60
N HIS A 163 9.35 -18.17 -9.49
CA HIS A 163 8.77 -16.88 -9.13
C HIS A 163 7.39 -17.05 -8.48
N GLU A 164 6.51 -17.86 -9.06
CA GLU A 164 5.19 -18.14 -8.52
C GLU A 164 5.26 -18.73 -7.11
N ARG A 165 6.07 -19.78 -6.92
CA ARG A 165 6.25 -20.43 -5.61
C ARG A 165 6.76 -19.45 -4.55
N ASN A 166 7.72 -18.61 -4.90
CA ASN A 166 8.30 -17.64 -3.95
C ASN A 166 7.37 -16.43 -3.73
N ALA A 167 6.60 -16.03 -4.73
CA ALA A 167 5.56 -15.02 -4.60
C ALA A 167 4.45 -15.48 -3.63
N GLU A 168 4.00 -16.74 -3.73
CA GLU A 168 3.02 -17.31 -2.79
C GLU A 168 3.58 -17.40 -1.34
N ARG A 169 4.86 -17.72 -1.17
CA ARG A 169 5.52 -17.68 0.16
C ARG A 169 5.52 -16.27 0.75
N LEU A 170 5.85 -15.27 -0.08
CA LEU A 170 5.86 -13.88 0.35
C LEU A 170 4.45 -13.40 0.71
N LEU A 171 3.46 -13.74 -0.10
CA LEU A 171 2.05 -13.47 0.19
C LEU A 171 1.61 -14.11 1.52
N ALA A 172 1.91 -15.40 1.72
CA ALA A 172 1.56 -16.11 2.95
C ALA A 172 2.21 -15.45 4.19
N MET A 173 3.44 -15.00 4.08
CA MET A 173 4.14 -14.26 5.14
C MET A 173 3.47 -12.92 5.42
N CYS A 174 3.13 -12.15 4.38
CA CYS A 174 2.43 -10.87 4.54
C CYS A 174 1.08 -11.05 5.25
N VAL A 175 0.30 -12.05 4.84
CA VAL A 175 -1.00 -12.38 5.47
C VAL A 175 -0.81 -12.81 6.93
N ALA A 176 0.15 -13.68 7.22
CA ALA A 176 0.39 -14.18 8.57
C ALA A 176 0.93 -13.11 9.53
N ASN A 177 1.63 -12.10 9.03
CA ASN A 177 2.13 -10.98 9.83
C ASN A 177 1.11 -9.85 9.95
N GLY A 178 0.24 -9.67 8.96
CA GLY A 178 -0.79 -8.62 8.97
C GLY A 178 -0.23 -7.20 8.86
N GLY A 179 -1.08 -6.23 9.11
CA GLY A 179 -0.73 -4.82 9.32
C GLY A 179 0.24 -4.23 8.29
N LEU A 180 1.40 -3.79 8.78
CA LEU A 180 2.43 -3.16 7.96
C LEU A 180 2.93 -4.05 6.82
N TYR A 181 3.05 -5.37 7.05
CA TYR A 181 3.51 -6.31 6.02
C TYR A 181 2.49 -6.44 4.87
N VAL A 182 1.19 -6.38 5.18
CA VAL A 182 0.14 -6.32 4.15
C VAL A 182 0.26 -5.03 3.35
N LYS A 183 0.42 -3.89 4.02
CA LYS A 183 0.58 -2.58 3.34
C LYS A 183 1.83 -2.53 2.47
N LEU A 184 2.97 -3.01 2.96
CA LEU A 184 4.20 -3.12 2.17
C LEU A 184 4.04 -4.06 0.98
N GLY A 185 3.36 -5.21 1.16
CA GLY A 185 3.04 -6.14 0.09
C GLY A 185 2.15 -5.50 -0.98
N GLN A 186 1.16 -4.69 -0.59
CA GLN A 186 0.32 -3.90 -1.51
C GLN A 186 1.16 -2.92 -2.33
N HIS A 187 2.14 -2.23 -1.71
CA HIS A 187 3.06 -1.37 -2.47
C HIS A 187 3.93 -2.15 -3.45
N VAL A 188 4.46 -3.32 -3.04
CA VAL A 188 5.24 -4.18 -3.95
C VAL A 188 4.37 -4.69 -5.11
N ALA A 189 3.08 -4.97 -4.88
CA ALA A 189 2.15 -5.36 -5.93
C ALA A 189 1.95 -4.32 -7.03
N GLN A 190 2.27 -3.06 -6.77
CA GLN A 190 2.19 -1.95 -7.72
C GLN A 190 3.50 -1.70 -8.49
N LEU A 191 4.58 -2.44 -8.18
CA LEU A 191 5.90 -2.29 -8.79
C LEU A 191 6.08 -3.24 -10.00
N ASP A 192 5.13 -3.27 -10.93
CA ASP A 192 5.09 -4.18 -12.07
C ASP A 192 6.26 -4.02 -13.05
N TYR A 193 6.93 -2.87 -13.01
CA TYR A 193 8.13 -2.58 -13.81
C TYR A 193 9.46 -2.94 -13.11
N ILE A 194 9.43 -3.38 -11.85
CA ILE A 194 10.64 -3.71 -11.05
C ILE A 194 10.67 -5.18 -10.66
N VAL A 195 9.53 -5.73 -10.25
CA VAL A 195 9.44 -7.10 -9.75
C VAL A 195 8.76 -8.02 -10.77
N PRO A 196 9.13 -9.32 -10.81
CA PRO A 196 8.49 -10.26 -11.71
C PRO A 196 6.96 -10.29 -11.55
N LYS A 197 6.24 -10.45 -12.66
CA LYS A 197 4.76 -10.43 -12.71
C LYS A 197 4.10 -11.39 -11.72
N ALA A 198 4.72 -12.53 -11.44
CA ALA A 198 4.24 -13.50 -10.45
C ALA A 198 4.07 -12.87 -9.06
N TYR A 199 5.01 -12.00 -8.64
CA TYR A 199 4.91 -11.31 -7.35
C TYR A 199 3.81 -10.26 -7.34
N THR A 200 3.69 -9.45 -8.39
CA THR A 200 2.62 -8.44 -8.47
C THR A 200 1.24 -9.08 -8.52
N CYS A 201 1.09 -10.18 -9.27
CA CYS A 201 -0.15 -10.96 -9.32
C CYS A 201 -0.49 -11.61 -7.97
N ALA A 202 0.45 -12.25 -7.31
CA ALA A 202 0.21 -12.87 -6.01
C ALA A 202 -0.14 -11.83 -4.94
N LEU A 203 0.69 -10.78 -4.82
CA LEU A 203 0.53 -9.75 -3.79
C LEU A 203 -0.68 -8.84 -4.03
N SER A 204 -1.21 -8.72 -5.26
CA SER A 204 -2.44 -7.98 -5.52
C SER A 204 -3.64 -8.54 -4.74
N ARG A 205 -3.60 -9.81 -4.37
CA ARG A 205 -4.62 -10.46 -3.51
C ARG A 205 -4.70 -9.84 -2.11
N LEU A 206 -3.64 -9.15 -1.67
CA LEU A 206 -3.62 -8.41 -0.40
C LEU A 206 -4.58 -7.22 -0.36
N PHE A 207 -5.01 -6.68 -1.51
CA PHE A 207 -6.03 -5.62 -1.55
C PHE A 207 -7.42 -6.12 -1.13
N GLN A 208 -7.67 -7.42 -1.23
CA GLN A 208 -8.95 -8.05 -0.88
C GLN A 208 -8.89 -8.83 0.45
N HIS A 209 -7.69 -9.00 1.01
CA HIS A 209 -7.49 -9.86 2.17
C HIS A 209 -7.20 -9.00 3.41
N THR A 210 -8.24 -8.77 4.20
CA THR A 210 -8.14 -8.03 5.46
C THR A 210 -8.79 -8.83 6.57
N MET A 211 -8.07 -9.04 7.67
CA MET A 211 -8.62 -9.65 8.88
C MET A 211 -9.03 -8.56 9.84
N PRO A 212 -10.31 -8.46 10.22
CA PRO A 212 -10.76 -7.48 11.19
C PRO A 212 -10.16 -7.77 12.58
N SER A 213 -9.89 -6.73 13.33
CA SER A 213 -9.55 -6.81 14.75
C SER A 213 -10.75 -7.24 15.58
N CYS A 214 -10.47 -7.86 16.74
CA CYS A 214 -11.50 -8.18 17.72
C CYS A 214 -12.25 -6.91 18.15
N ILE A 215 -13.56 -7.04 18.36
CA ILE A 215 -14.42 -5.91 18.81
C ILE A 215 -13.96 -5.33 20.14
N ASP A 216 -13.45 -6.15 21.05
CA ASP A 216 -12.95 -5.69 22.35
C ASP A 216 -11.74 -4.75 22.22
N ASP A 217 -10.85 -5.03 21.25
CA ASP A 217 -9.73 -4.14 20.92
C ASP A 217 -10.21 -2.81 20.31
N VAL A 218 -11.25 -2.86 19.48
CA VAL A 218 -11.87 -1.66 18.88
C VAL A 218 -12.48 -0.77 19.94
N ILE A 219 -13.30 -1.36 20.83
CA ILE A 219 -13.95 -0.64 21.92
C ILE A 219 -12.90 0.00 22.82
N ARG A 220 -11.89 -0.78 23.23
CA ARG A 220 -10.79 -0.29 24.06
C ARG A 220 -10.06 0.90 23.43
N ILE A 221 -9.73 0.83 22.13
CA ILE A 221 -9.05 1.93 21.41
C ILE A 221 -9.93 3.18 21.39
N ILE A 222 -11.23 3.03 21.11
CA ILE A 222 -12.16 4.16 21.09
C ILE A 222 -12.25 4.80 22.47
N GLU A 223 -12.42 4.01 23.53
CA GLU A 223 -12.55 4.50 24.90
C GLU A 223 -11.26 5.14 25.43
N GLU A 224 -10.10 4.53 25.16
CA GLU A 224 -8.79 5.09 25.49
C GLU A 224 -8.57 6.46 24.82
N ASP A 225 -8.91 6.59 23.54
CA ASP A 225 -8.58 7.76 22.74
C ASP A 225 -9.60 8.89 22.88
N THR A 226 -10.87 8.56 23.08
CA THR A 226 -11.93 9.57 23.27
C THR A 226 -12.09 9.98 24.76
N GLY A 227 -11.54 9.17 25.67
CA GLY A 227 -11.71 9.35 27.11
C GLY A 227 -13.15 9.14 27.60
N ARG A 228 -13.99 8.44 26.82
CA ARG A 228 -15.41 8.20 27.09
C ARG A 228 -15.78 6.75 26.85
N PRO A 229 -16.65 6.15 27.65
CA PRO A 229 -17.25 4.86 27.35
C PRO A 229 -17.95 4.88 25.98
N LEU A 230 -17.93 3.76 25.25
CA LEU A 230 -18.50 3.65 23.91
C LEU A 230 -19.96 4.14 23.85
N ALA A 231 -20.78 3.81 24.86
CA ALA A 231 -22.19 4.20 24.96
C ALA A 231 -22.38 5.72 25.18
N GLN A 232 -21.35 6.44 25.63
CA GLN A 232 -21.36 7.91 25.72
C GLN A 232 -20.83 8.58 24.46
N ALA A 233 -19.96 7.87 23.72
CA ALA A 233 -19.43 8.37 22.45
C ALA A 233 -20.47 8.29 21.32
N PHE A 234 -21.24 7.20 21.28
CA PHE A 234 -22.21 6.93 20.21
C PHE A 234 -23.55 6.46 20.78
N ALA A 235 -24.65 6.92 20.17
CA ALA A 235 -26.00 6.45 20.50
C ALA A 235 -26.20 4.97 20.13
N HIS A 236 -25.59 4.55 19.04
CA HIS A 236 -25.51 3.15 18.62
C HIS A 236 -24.19 2.92 17.88
N PHE A 237 -23.58 1.76 18.09
CA PHE A 237 -22.35 1.34 17.43
C PHE A 237 -22.52 -0.09 16.91
N GLN A 238 -22.24 -0.32 15.62
CA GLN A 238 -22.30 -1.64 15.02
C GLN A 238 -21.01 -2.41 15.30
N PRO A 239 -21.07 -3.55 16.03
CA PRO A 239 -19.88 -4.34 16.36
C PRO A 239 -19.17 -4.94 15.13
N GLU A 240 -19.96 -5.34 14.13
CA GLU A 240 -19.42 -5.87 12.86
C GLU A 240 -18.85 -4.72 12.04
N PRO A 241 -17.60 -4.83 11.54
CA PRO A 241 -17.03 -3.80 10.69
C PRO A 241 -17.75 -3.76 9.34
N PHE A 242 -18.06 -2.55 8.88
CA PHE A 242 -18.59 -2.30 7.55
C PHE A 242 -17.52 -2.56 6.47
N ALA A 243 -16.27 -2.23 6.76
CA ALA A 243 -15.12 -2.46 5.90
C ALA A 243 -13.86 -2.67 6.76
N SER A 244 -12.92 -3.43 6.22
CA SER A 244 -11.61 -3.62 6.84
C SER A 244 -10.52 -3.39 5.80
N ALA A 245 -9.46 -2.69 6.18
CA ALA A 245 -8.27 -2.41 5.38
C ALA A 245 -7.01 -2.93 6.09
N SER A 246 -5.83 -2.73 5.50
CA SER A 246 -4.56 -3.23 6.06
C SER A 246 -4.18 -2.62 7.40
N LEU A 247 -4.57 -1.36 7.65
CA LEU A 247 -4.16 -0.60 8.83
C LEU A 247 -5.33 -0.28 9.78
N ALA A 248 -6.57 -0.41 9.31
CA ALA A 248 -7.76 0.01 10.04
C ALA A 248 -9.01 -0.76 9.61
N GLN A 249 -10.04 -0.66 10.42
CA GLN A 249 -11.39 -1.09 10.06
C GLN A 249 -12.39 0.04 10.32
N VAL A 250 -13.49 0.02 9.58
CA VAL A 250 -14.52 1.05 9.62
C VAL A 250 -15.81 0.45 10.16
N HIS A 251 -16.36 1.06 11.19
CA HIS A 251 -17.65 0.70 11.79
C HIS A 251 -18.69 1.77 11.49
N VAL A 252 -19.95 1.34 11.45
CA VAL A 252 -21.09 2.26 11.41
C VAL A 252 -21.49 2.60 12.84
N ALA A 253 -21.68 3.88 13.11
CA ALA A 253 -22.19 4.38 14.38
C ALA A 253 -23.25 5.45 14.14
N TYR A 254 -23.95 5.85 15.21
CA TYR A 254 -24.98 6.91 15.17
C TYR A 254 -24.69 7.94 16.26
N GLU A 255 -24.76 9.20 15.89
CA GLU A 255 -24.51 10.33 16.78
C GLU A 255 -25.65 10.55 17.78
N HIS A 256 -25.30 10.88 19.02
CA HIS A 256 -26.28 11.26 20.01
C HIS A 256 -27.05 12.55 19.60
N GLY A 257 -28.33 12.59 19.90
CA GLY A 257 -29.19 13.76 19.70
C GLY A 257 -29.62 13.99 18.23
N THR A 258 -28.71 13.85 17.27
CA THR A 258 -29.00 14.05 15.85
C THR A 258 -29.45 12.79 15.13
N GLY A 259 -29.03 11.60 15.63
CA GLY A 259 -29.22 10.33 14.94
C GLY A 259 -28.43 10.20 13.62
N ARG A 260 -27.52 11.13 13.35
CA ARG A 260 -26.71 11.15 12.13
C ARG A 260 -25.84 9.89 12.04
N LYS A 261 -25.85 9.24 10.87
CA LYS A 261 -25.05 8.06 10.62
C LYS A 261 -23.58 8.45 10.42
N LEU A 262 -22.68 7.77 11.11
CA LEU A 262 -21.24 8.03 11.14
C LEU A 262 -20.47 6.82 10.66
N ALA A 263 -19.30 7.07 10.03
CA ALA A 263 -18.26 6.12 9.78
C ALA A 263 -17.14 6.33 10.80
N VAL A 264 -16.82 5.29 11.56
CA VAL A 264 -15.77 5.30 12.58
C VAL A 264 -14.64 4.40 12.13
N LYS A 265 -13.57 5.02 11.62
CA LYS A 265 -12.32 4.35 11.20
C LYS A 265 -11.45 4.17 12.45
N VAL A 266 -11.16 2.91 12.79
CA VAL A 266 -10.37 2.55 13.99
C VAL A 266 -9.15 1.78 13.55
N GLN A 267 -7.98 2.19 14.00
CA GLN A 267 -6.72 1.54 13.70
C GLN A 267 -6.67 0.13 14.31
N HIS A 268 -6.08 -0.82 13.62
CA HIS A 268 -5.82 -2.13 14.21
C HIS A 268 -4.89 -2.02 15.42
N ALA A 269 -5.16 -2.85 16.43
CA ALA A 269 -4.39 -2.82 17.67
C ALA A 269 -2.89 -3.05 17.42
N ARG A 270 -2.04 -2.35 18.19
CA ARG A 270 -0.58 -2.52 18.25
C ARG A 270 0.20 -2.20 16.97
N LEU A 271 -0.44 -1.71 15.91
CA LEU A 271 0.27 -1.36 14.68
C LEU A 271 1.30 -0.25 14.87
N ARG A 272 0.95 0.76 15.64
CA ARG A 272 1.80 1.93 15.87
C ARG A 272 3.05 1.57 16.68
N GLU A 273 2.89 0.75 17.70
CA GLU A 273 3.97 0.26 18.55
C GLU A 273 4.93 -0.65 17.76
N ALA A 274 4.38 -1.44 16.84
CA ALA A 274 5.15 -2.38 16.04
C ALA A 274 5.84 -1.74 14.82
N CYS A 275 5.36 -0.60 14.35
CA CYS A 275 5.76 0.01 13.09
C CYS A 275 7.28 0.17 12.96
N ALA A 276 7.93 0.74 13.96
CA ALA A 276 9.38 0.98 13.92
C ALA A 276 10.20 -0.32 13.85
N SER A 277 9.80 -1.34 14.63
CA SER A 277 10.47 -2.64 14.65
C SER A 277 10.22 -3.43 13.36
N ASP A 278 9.03 -3.36 12.80
CA ASP A 278 8.68 -4.03 11.56
C ASP A 278 9.43 -3.39 10.37
N ILE A 279 9.52 -2.05 10.31
CA ILE A 279 10.34 -1.34 9.31
C ILE A 279 11.81 -1.73 9.43
N ALA A 280 12.34 -1.79 10.65
CA ALA A 280 13.74 -2.19 10.88
C ALA A 280 13.99 -3.63 10.40
N ALA A 281 13.07 -4.56 10.68
CA ALA A 281 13.16 -5.93 10.22
C ALA A 281 13.14 -6.03 8.69
N VAL A 282 12.26 -5.27 8.02
CA VAL A 282 12.20 -5.23 6.55
C VAL A 282 13.48 -4.63 5.96
N ARG A 283 14.01 -3.55 6.54
CA ARG A 283 15.30 -2.97 6.11
C ARG A 283 16.42 -3.99 6.19
N LEU A 284 16.53 -4.68 7.33
CA LEU A 284 17.54 -5.72 7.51
C LEU A 284 17.40 -6.85 6.49
N ALA A 285 16.17 -7.29 6.20
CA ALA A 285 15.92 -8.33 5.21
C ALA A 285 16.31 -7.88 3.79
N VAL A 286 16.00 -6.65 3.41
CA VAL A 286 16.37 -6.09 2.10
C VAL A 286 17.87 -5.88 1.99
N ASP A 287 18.56 -5.43 3.05
CA ASP A 287 20.02 -5.30 3.09
C ASP A 287 20.69 -6.66 2.96
N ALA A 288 20.20 -7.67 3.68
CA ALA A 288 20.72 -9.04 3.58
C ALA A 288 20.52 -9.63 2.18
N ALA A 289 19.37 -9.38 1.55
CA ALA A 289 19.11 -9.79 0.18
C ALA A 289 20.07 -9.09 -0.81
N GLY A 290 20.29 -7.79 -0.67
CA GLY A 290 21.26 -7.04 -1.48
C GLY A 290 22.71 -7.53 -1.32
N TRP A 291 23.07 -7.98 -0.10
CA TRP A 291 24.36 -8.60 0.13
C TRP A 291 24.49 -10.01 -0.46
N LEU A 292 23.40 -10.80 -0.39
CA LEU A 292 23.39 -12.18 -0.95
C LEU A 292 23.32 -12.19 -2.48
N PHE A 293 22.73 -11.17 -3.09
CA PHE A 293 22.52 -11.03 -4.53
C PHE A 293 23.03 -9.66 -5.02
N PRO A 294 24.36 -9.44 -4.97
CA PRO A 294 24.96 -8.17 -5.38
C PRO A 294 24.71 -7.92 -6.87
N GLY A 295 24.17 -6.75 -7.18
CA GLY A 295 23.83 -6.36 -8.55
C GLY A 295 22.43 -6.78 -9.04
N GLU A 296 21.89 -7.85 -8.50
CA GLU A 296 20.58 -8.40 -8.94
C GLU A 296 19.42 -7.87 -8.10
N PHE A 297 19.65 -7.59 -6.80
CA PHE A 297 18.59 -7.17 -5.86
C PHE A 297 18.91 -5.78 -5.27
N ARG A 298 18.26 -4.75 -5.78
CA ARG A 298 18.49 -3.36 -5.40
C ARG A 298 17.19 -2.66 -4.99
N LEU A 299 16.46 -3.22 -4.01
CA LEU A 299 15.19 -2.68 -3.54
C LEU A 299 15.32 -1.80 -2.27
N ARG A 300 16.56 -1.46 -1.84
CA ARG A 300 16.77 -0.63 -0.65
C ARG A 300 16.08 0.72 -0.76
N TRP A 301 16.16 1.35 -1.94
CA TRP A 301 15.54 2.64 -2.20
C TRP A 301 14.01 2.60 -2.04
N VAL A 302 13.35 1.47 -2.36
CA VAL A 302 11.89 1.31 -2.16
C VAL A 302 11.57 1.42 -0.67
N VAL A 303 12.33 0.73 0.18
CA VAL A 303 12.11 0.77 1.62
C VAL A 303 12.42 2.17 2.17
N ASP A 304 13.48 2.81 1.71
CA ASP A 304 13.86 4.15 2.13
C ASP A 304 12.84 5.21 1.69
N GLU A 305 12.16 5.01 0.56
CA GLU A 305 11.06 5.86 0.10
C GLU A 305 9.78 5.63 0.91
N LEU A 306 9.41 4.37 1.17
CA LEU A 306 8.15 4.04 1.84
C LEU A 306 8.20 4.23 3.37
N ALA A 307 9.33 3.91 4.01
CA ALA A 307 9.45 3.91 5.45
C ALA A 307 9.09 5.24 6.15
N PRO A 308 9.40 6.43 5.61
CA PRO A 308 9.00 7.70 6.22
C PRO A 308 7.49 7.97 6.16
N HIS A 309 6.78 7.37 5.20
CA HIS A 309 5.36 7.63 4.97
C HIS A 309 4.45 6.72 5.81
N LEU A 310 4.91 5.51 6.13
CA LEU A 310 4.13 4.55 6.91
C LEU A 310 3.68 5.08 8.29
N PRO A 311 4.53 5.76 9.09
CA PRO A 311 4.08 6.37 10.34
C PRO A 311 3.04 7.48 10.13
N LEU A 312 3.06 8.19 8.98
CA LEU A 312 2.09 9.22 8.66
C LEU A 312 0.72 8.64 8.32
N GLU A 313 0.68 7.49 7.66
CA GLU A 313 -0.56 6.74 7.41
C GLU A 313 -1.16 6.15 8.69
N LEU A 314 -0.33 5.90 9.71
CA LEU A 314 -0.76 5.46 11.03
C LEU A 314 -1.21 6.63 11.94
N ASP A 315 -1.21 7.87 11.47
CA ASP A 315 -1.69 9.02 12.23
C ASP A 315 -2.98 9.58 11.63
N PHE A 316 -4.14 9.15 12.14
CA PHE A 316 -5.43 9.65 11.67
C PHE A 316 -5.65 11.14 11.94
N ALA A 317 -4.90 11.75 12.87
CA ALA A 317 -4.90 13.21 12.99
C ALA A 317 -4.28 13.86 11.73
N ASN A 318 -3.31 13.19 11.06
CA ASN A 318 -2.80 13.62 9.77
C ASN A 318 -3.87 13.50 8.68
N GLU A 319 -4.56 12.36 8.62
CA GLU A 319 -5.67 12.15 7.67
C GLU A 319 -6.77 13.23 7.85
N ALA A 320 -7.13 13.53 9.10
CA ALA A 320 -8.09 14.60 9.41
C ALA A 320 -7.61 16.01 8.96
N ARG A 321 -6.30 16.30 9.06
CA ARG A 321 -5.73 17.55 8.54
C ARG A 321 -5.80 17.62 7.03
N ASN A 322 -5.44 16.54 6.35
CA ASN A 322 -5.48 16.43 4.90
C ASN A 322 -6.91 16.59 4.36
N LEU A 323 -7.87 15.91 4.99
CA LEU A 323 -9.29 16.03 4.65
C LEU A 323 -9.77 17.47 4.77
N ARG A 324 -9.47 18.16 5.88
CA ARG A 324 -9.84 19.57 6.06
C ARG A 324 -9.20 20.47 4.99
N ARG A 325 -7.94 20.24 4.64
CA ARG A 325 -7.24 20.97 3.58
C ARG A 325 -7.93 20.76 2.22
N CYS A 326 -8.24 19.51 1.88
CA CYS A 326 -8.97 19.19 0.65
C CYS A 326 -10.36 19.82 0.63
N ALA A 327 -11.10 19.77 1.76
CA ALA A 327 -12.41 20.39 1.89
C ALA A 327 -12.38 21.92 1.74
N ALA A 328 -11.33 22.58 2.26
CA ALA A 328 -11.15 24.02 2.07
C ALA A 328 -10.93 24.36 0.60
N PHE A 329 -10.03 23.64 -0.08
CA PHE A 329 -9.75 23.81 -1.50
C PHE A 329 -11.01 23.61 -2.37
N LEU A 330 -11.77 22.51 -2.14
CA LEU A 330 -12.97 22.21 -2.92
C LEU A 330 -14.09 23.25 -2.72
N ARG A 331 -14.21 23.84 -1.52
CA ARG A 331 -15.18 24.92 -1.26
C ARG A 331 -14.90 26.21 -2.06
N GLU A 332 -13.62 26.47 -2.34
CA GLU A 332 -13.20 27.63 -3.14
C GLU A 332 -13.35 27.38 -4.65
N SER A 333 -13.37 26.10 -5.07
CA SER A 333 -13.51 25.73 -6.47
C SER A 333 -14.96 25.88 -6.95
N ARG A 334 -15.22 26.82 -7.86
CA ARG A 334 -16.57 27.05 -8.43
C ARG A 334 -17.12 25.81 -9.15
N ASP A 335 -16.24 25.05 -9.78
CA ASP A 335 -16.63 23.92 -10.65
C ASP A 335 -16.80 22.62 -9.86
N LEU A 336 -16.06 22.43 -8.77
CA LEU A 336 -16.01 21.18 -8.03
C LEU A 336 -16.83 21.18 -6.73
N GLN A 337 -17.08 22.35 -6.10
CA GLN A 337 -17.70 22.46 -4.77
C GLN A 337 -19.01 21.69 -4.58
N SER A 338 -19.80 21.52 -5.67
CA SER A 338 -21.09 20.82 -5.62
C SER A 338 -21.04 19.43 -6.29
N ARG A 339 -19.93 19.10 -6.94
CA ARG A 339 -19.73 17.85 -7.69
C ARG A 339 -18.82 16.86 -6.95
N VAL A 340 -18.05 17.34 -5.97
CA VAL A 340 -17.18 16.52 -5.13
C VAL A 340 -17.52 16.77 -3.68
N VAL A 341 -17.78 15.70 -2.95
CA VAL A 341 -18.13 15.70 -1.53
C VAL A 341 -17.05 14.98 -0.73
N LEU A 342 -16.82 15.48 0.46
CA LEU A 342 -15.95 14.87 1.45
C LEU A 342 -16.75 14.61 2.72
N PRO A 343 -16.48 13.53 3.45
CA PRO A 343 -17.08 13.32 4.76
C PRO A 343 -16.75 14.45 5.73
N GLU A 344 -17.69 14.83 6.57
CA GLU A 344 -17.48 15.80 7.64
C GLU A 344 -16.87 15.11 8.86
N ILE A 345 -15.78 15.65 9.37
CA ILE A 345 -15.12 15.14 10.58
C ILE A 345 -15.93 15.52 11.82
N VAL A 346 -16.05 14.60 12.77
CA VAL A 346 -16.58 14.83 14.13
C VAL A 346 -15.40 15.01 15.09
N PRO A 347 -14.92 16.24 15.34
CA PRO A 347 -13.59 16.48 15.93
C PRO A 347 -13.42 15.90 17.32
N HIS A 348 -14.46 15.91 18.15
CA HIS A 348 -14.43 15.45 19.54
C HIS A 348 -14.45 13.91 19.67
N LEU A 349 -14.61 13.19 18.53
CA LEU A 349 -14.54 11.74 18.43
C LEU A 349 -13.37 11.30 17.54
N CYS A 350 -12.37 12.16 17.34
CA CYS A 350 -11.18 11.88 16.54
C CYS A 350 -9.92 11.94 17.40
N SER A 351 -8.98 11.08 17.06
CA SER A 351 -7.66 10.99 17.70
C SER A 351 -6.61 10.56 16.67
N SER A 352 -5.43 10.17 17.12
CA SER A 352 -4.41 9.60 16.26
C SER A 352 -4.73 8.17 15.79
N ARG A 353 -5.64 7.44 16.47
CA ARG A 353 -6.03 6.04 16.15
C ARG A 353 -7.51 5.91 15.76
N VAL A 354 -8.30 6.95 15.95
CA VAL A 354 -9.76 6.95 15.66
C VAL A 354 -10.08 8.15 14.79
N LEU A 355 -10.73 7.92 13.66
CA LEU A 355 -11.25 8.97 12.78
C LEU A 355 -12.77 8.77 12.62
N THR A 356 -13.54 9.68 13.19
CA THR A 356 -14.99 9.69 13.11
C THR A 356 -15.44 10.77 12.12
N MET A 357 -16.27 10.37 11.16
CA MET A 357 -16.78 11.26 10.10
C MET A 357 -18.19 10.86 9.69
N THR A 358 -18.89 11.72 8.93
CA THR A 358 -20.18 11.37 8.36
C THR A 358 -20.07 10.14 7.47
N PHE A 359 -21.09 9.30 7.52
CA PHE A 359 -21.19 8.17 6.59
C PHE A 359 -21.75 8.68 5.26
N GLU A 360 -21.00 8.42 4.19
CA GLU A 360 -21.40 8.81 2.85
C GLU A 360 -21.83 7.59 2.05
N ASP A 361 -22.99 7.69 1.42
CA ASP A 361 -23.53 6.65 0.54
C ASP A 361 -23.07 6.88 -0.91
N GLY A 362 -22.87 5.76 -1.63
CA GLY A 362 -22.49 5.77 -3.04
C GLY A 362 -22.09 4.36 -3.49
N CYS A 363 -21.85 4.19 -4.77
CA CYS A 363 -21.26 2.96 -5.32
C CYS A 363 -19.80 3.20 -5.72
N SER A 364 -19.03 2.11 -5.85
CA SER A 364 -17.68 2.19 -6.40
C SER A 364 -17.68 2.74 -7.81
N VAL A 365 -16.72 3.60 -8.14
CA VAL A 365 -16.51 4.12 -9.50
C VAL A 365 -16.28 3.02 -10.56
N THR A 366 -15.90 1.82 -10.14
CA THR A 366 -15.69 0.66 -11.02
C THR A 366 -16.92 -0.23 -11.16
N ASP A 367 -17.98 -0.01 -10.37
CA ASP A 367 -19.23 -0.79 -10.49
C ASP A 367 -20.09 -0.24 -11.63
N THR A 368 -19.78 -0.68 -12.85
CA THR A 368 -20.48 -0.25 -14.08
C THR A 368 -21.96 -0.58 -14.07
N ASP A 369 -22.38 -1.65 -13.37
CA ASP A 369 -23.78 -2.03 -13.29
C ASP A 369 -24.55 -1.15 -12.31
N ALA A 370 -23.93 -0.76 -11.20
CA ALA A 370 -24.51 0.27 -10.33
C ALA A 370 -24.62 1.63 -11.04
N LEU A 371 -23.58 2.04 -11.79
CA LEU A 371 -23.64 3.27 -12.58
C LEU A 371 -24.82 3.27 -13.58
N ARG A 372 -25.02 2.17 -14.29
CA ARG A 372 -26.16 2.02 -15.22
C ARG A 372 -27.51 2.11 -14.50
N ARG A 373 -27.64 1.43 -13.33
CA ARG A 373 -28.89 1.51 -12.53
C ARG A 373 -29.18 2.93 -12.05
N MET A 374 -28.15 3.73 -11.79
CA MET A 374 -28.27 5.14 -11.41
C MET A 374 -28.33 6.10 -12.58
N HIS A 375 -28.38 5.63 -13.82
CA HIS A 375 -28.37 6.42 -15.05
C HIS A 375 -27.17 7.36 -15.19
N LEU A 376 -26.01 6.98 -14.59
CA LEU A 376 -24.79 7.76 -14.68
C LEU A 376 -23.91 7.25 -15.83
N SER A 377 -23.42 8.18 -16.65
CA SER A 377 -22.49 7.87 -17.74
C SER A 377 -21.09 7.56 -17.19
N PRO A 378 -20.49 6.40 -17.49
CA PRO A 378 -19.10 6.09 -17.10
C PRO A 378 -18.10 7.13 -17.59
N SER A 379 -18.30 7.70 -18.78
CA SER A 379 -17.45 8.76 -19.32
C SER A 379 -17.58 10.08 -18.54
N ALA A 380 -18.78 10.41 -18.08
CA ALA A 380 -18.99 11.60 -17.22
C ALA A 380 -18.30 11.41 -15.85
N VAL A 381 -18.38 10.21 -15.28
CA VAL A 381 -17.66 9.85 -14.03
C VAL A 381 -16.16 9.95 -14.23
N ALA A 382 -15.62 9.36 -15.29
CA ALA A 382 -14.17 9.40 -15.60
C ALA A 382 -13.68 10.84 -15.83
N ASN A 383 -14.45 11.65 -16.53
CA ASN A 383 -14.12 13.08 -16.73
C ASN A 383 -14.09 13.84 -15.41
N LEU A 384 -15.09 13.64 -14.54
CA LEU A 384 -15.13 14.29 -13.23
C LEU A 384 -13.97 13.84 -12.32
N LEU A 385 -13.62 12.56 -12.34
CA LEU A 385 -12.42 12.03 -11.65
C LEU A 385 -11.17 12.75 -12.13
N SER A 386 -10.96 12.78 -13.45
CA SER A 386 -9.79 13.42 -14.05
C SER A 386 -9.72 14.91 -13.70
N GLU A 387 -10.84 15.62 -13.82
CA GLU A 387 -10.94 17.03 -13.47
C GLU A 387 -10.63 17.28 -11.99
N THR A 388 -11.15 16.44 -11.10
CA THR A 388 -10.94 16.56 -9.65
C THR A 388 -9.46 16.37 -9.28
N PHE A 389 -8.84 15.28 -9.72
CA PHE A 389 -7.43 15.02 -9.36
C PHE A 389 -6.48 16.00 -10.06
N CYS A 390 -6.77 16.42 -11.30
CA CYS A 390 -6.01 17.49 -11.95
C CYS A 390 -6.07 18.80 -11.16
N SER A 391 -7.26 19.21 -10.74
CA SER A 391 -7.43 20.45 -9.99
C SER A 391 -6.71 20.38 -8.63
N LEU A 392 -6.77 19.24 -7.92
CA LEU A 392 -6.02 19.05 -6.68
C LEU A 392 -4.50 19.22 -6.89
N ILE A 393 -3.95 18.69 -8.00
CA ILE A 393 -2.52 18.75 -8.30
C ILE A 393 -2.12 20.13 -8.79
N PHE A 394 -2.79 20.66 -9.80
CA PHE A 394 -2.34 21.84 -10.54
C PHE A 394 -2.81 23.13 -9.92
N ASP A 395 -4.03 23.17 -9.36
CA ASP A 395 -4.59 24.36 -8.74
C ASP A 395 -4.39 24.35 -7.21
N GLY A 396 -4.57 23.18 -6.58
CA GLY A 396 -4.42 22.98 -5.14
C GLY A 396 -2.97 22.81 -4.66
N GLY A 397 -2.05 22.44 -5.55
CA GLY A 397 -0.64 22.20 -5.23
C GLY A 397 -0.42 21.00 -4.29
N PHE A 398 -1.33 20.03 -4.29
CA PHE A 398 -1.18 18.79 -3.52
C PHE A 398 -1.77 17.59 -4.26
N CYS A 399 -1.11 16.47 -4.16
CA CYS A 399 -1.46 15.23 -4.81
C CYS A 399 -2.02 14.23 -3.78
N HIS A 400 -3.19 13.68 -4.07
CA HIS A 400 -3.71 12.51 -3.38
C HIS A 400 -2.92 11.29 -3.87
N CYS A 401 -2.16 10.67 -2.99
CA CYS A 401 -1.20 9.63 -3.38
C CYS A 401 -1.77 8.21 -3.35
N ASP A 402 -3.03 8.02 -2.99
CA ASP A 402 -3.73 6.74 -3.04
C ASP A 402 -5.13 6.85 -3.66
N PRO A 403 -5.25 7.22 -4.95
CA PRO A 403 -6.53 7.35 -5.65
C PRO A 403 -7.13 5.97 -6.02
N HIS A 404 -7.08 5.02 -5.10
CA HIS A 404 -7.61 3.68 -5.33
C HIS A 404 -9.14 3.73 -5.53
N PRO A 405 -9.72 2.95 -6.46
CA PRO A 405 -11.18 2.94 -6.70
C PRO A 405 -12.02 2.65 -5.46
N GLY A 406 -11.48 1.93 -4.48
CA GLY A 406 -12.14 1.70 -3.18
C GLY A 406 -12.27 2.93 -2.30
N ASN A 407 -11.51 3.99 -2.58
CA ASN A 407 -11.51 5.25 -1.84
C ASN A 407 -12.37 6.34 -2.51
N VAL A 408 -13.01 6.01 -3.63
CA VAL A 408 -13.86 6.95 -4.39
C VAL A 408 -15.20 6.32 -4.64
N LEU A 409 -16.25 6.95 -4.10
CA LEU A 409 -17.62 6.58 -4.42
C LEU A 409 -18.21 7.58 -5.40
N VAL A 410 -19.27 7.15 -6.08
CA VAL A 410 -20.06 8.00 -6.97
C VAL A 410 -21.54 7.79 -6.68
N ARG A 411 -22.30 8.88 -6.78
CA ARG A 411 -23.75 8.90 -6.64
C ARG A 411 -24.37 9.95 -7.57
N PRO A 412 -25.68 9.90 -7.83
CA PRO A 412 -26.39 10.98 -8.50
C PRO A 412 -26.32 12.27 -7.68
N ARG A 413 -26.09 13.40 -8.33
CA ARG A 413 -26.08 14.70 -7.68
C ARG A 413 -27.50 15.12 -7.29
N ALA A 414 -27.68 15.66 -6.08
CA ALA A 414 -28.98 16.18 -5.65
C ALA A 414 -29.51 17.23 -6.61
N GLY A 415 -30.75 17.05 -7.07
CA GLY A 415 -31.40 17.92 -8.04
C GLY A 415 -30.97 17.75 -9.51
N GLN A 416 -29.97 16.91 -9.78
CA GLN A 416 -29.45 16.58 -11.12
C GLN A 416 -29.10 15.10 -11.23
N PRO A 417 -30.11 14.21 -11.32
CA PRO A 417 -29.88 12.75 -11.18
C PRO A 417 -28.99 12.13 -12.27
N GLU A 418 -28.85 12.73 -13.43
CA GLU A 418 -27.98 12.29 -14.51
C GLU A 418 -26.52 12.78 -14.38
N SER A 419 -26.27 13.68 -13.43
CA SER A 419 -24.95 14.26 -13.18
C SER A 419 -24.26 13.51 -12.05
N PRO A 420 -23.02 13.04 -12.23
CA PRO A 420 -22.29 12.36 -11.17
C PRO A 420 -21.83 13.33 -10.08
N GLN A 421 -21.86 12.87 -8.83
CA GLN A 421 -21.19 13.47 -7.68
C GLN A 421 -20.22 12.46 -7.12
N LEU A 422 -18.95 12.84 -6.98
CA LEU A 422 -17.91 12.02 -6.36
C LEU A 422 -17.90 12.22 -4.84
N VAL A 423 -17.56 11.15 -4.14
CA VAL A 423 -17.25 11.17 -2.70
C VAL A 423 -15.85 10.61 -2.51
N LEU A 424 -14.93 11.40 -1.97
CA LEU A 424 -13.57 10.96 -1.65
C LEU A 424 -13.50 10.58 -0.16
N LEU A 425 -13.11 9.34 0.13
CA LEU A 425 -13.24 8.75 1.48
C LEU A 425 -11.93 8.72 2.27
N ASP A 426 -10.80 8.44 1.64
CA ASP A 426 -9.50 8.29 2.29
C ASP A 426 -8.60 9.48 2.00
N HIS A 427 -8.01 10.05 3.04
CA HIS A 427 -7.12 11.21 2.96
C HIS A 427 -5.80 10.97 3.69
N GLY A 428 -5.43 9.71 3.90
CA GLY A 428 -4.25 9.31 4.68
C GLY A 428 -2.95 9.81 4.08
N LEU A 429 -2.82 9.76 2.75
CA LEU A 429 -1.58 10.09 2.07
C LEU A 429 -1.74 11.22 1.06
N TYR A 430 -1.23 12.40 1.42
CA TYR A 430 -1.12 13.56 0.54
C TYR A 430 0.32 14.05 0.46
N ARG A 431 0.73 14.48 -0.73
CA ARG A 431 2.03 15.12 -0.94
C ARG A 431 1.85 16.52 -1.52
N CYS A 432 2.60 17.49 -0.99
CA CYS A 432 2.67 18.82 -1.58
C CYS A 432 3.47 18.75 -2.88
N VAL A 433 2.90 19.27 -3.94
CA VAL A 433 3.55 19.42 -5.24
C VAL A 433 4.00 20.88 -5.32
N ARG A 434 5.30 21.15 -5.20
CA ARG A 434 5.84 22.45 -5.61
C ARG A 434 5.94 22.43 -7.12
N VAL A 435 4.87 22.82 -7.78
CA VAL A 435 4.91 23.07 -9.22
C VAL A 435 5.61 24.43 -9.37
N GLN A 436 6.83 24.44 -9.91
CA GLN A 436 7.39 25.69 -10.43
C GLN A 436 6.57 26.01 -11.69
N PHE A 437 5.57 26.86 -11.50
CA PHE A 437 4.52 27.19 -12.48
C PHE A 437 5.05 27.67 -13.84
N GLU A 438 6.24 28.26 -13.91
CA GLU A 438 6.79 28.79 -15.17
C GLU A 438 7.00 27.74 -16.25
N CYS A 439 7.35 26.49 -15.88
CA CYS A 439 7.52 25.39 -16.87
C CYS A 439 6.17 24.80 -17.29
N VAL A 440 5.21 24.70 -16.37
CA VAL A 440 3.90 24.09 -16.63
C VAL A 440 3.00 25.06 -17.39
N GLU A 441 3.03 26.37 -17.11
CA GLU A 441 2.34 27.40 -17.90
C GLU A 441 2.85 27.45 -19.33
N ARG A 442 4.16 27.39 -19.55
CA ARG A 442 4.72 27.33 -20.91
C ARG A 442 4.35 26.05 -21.66
N LEU A 443 4.17 24.93 -20.95
CA LEU A 443 3.70 23.68 -21.54
C LEU A 443 2.19 23.72 -21.81
N ILE A 444 1.40 24.29 -20.91
CA ILE A 444 -0.05 24.39 -21.01
C ILE A 444 -0.49 25.43 -22.04
N THR A 445 0.21 26.57 -22.14
CA THR A 445 -0.06 27.60 -23.17
C THR A 445 0.34 27.14 -24.58
N ARG A 446 1.33 26.25 -24.72
CA ARG A 446 1.65 25.63 -26.01
C ARG A 446 0.71 24.51 -26.44
N VAL A 447 -0.03 23.90 -25.51
CA VAL A 447 -0.86 22.72 -25.75
C VAL A 447 -2.29 22.95 -25.23
N GLY A 448 -2.88 24.06 -25.62
CA GLY A 448 -4.17 24.62 -25.15
C GLY A 448 -5.42 23.73 -25.06
N SER A 449 -5.31 22.42 -25.27
CA SER A 449 -6.38 21.44 -25.05
C SER A 449 -5.94 20.21 -24.23
N CYS A 450 -4.75 20.22 -23.65
CA CYS A 450 -4.07 19.01 -23.17
C CYS A 450 -4.16 18.72 -21.67
N ARG A 451 -4.77 19.59 -20.83
CA ARG A 451 -5.01 19.27 -19.40
C ARG A 451 -5.80 17.95 -19.26
N ARG A 452 -6.86 17.78 -20.08
CA ARG A 452 -7.68 16.56 -20.08
C ARG A 452 -6.96 15.36 -20.71
N ALA A 453 -6.17 15.58 -21.76
CA ALA A 453 -5.44 14.53 -22.46
C ALA A 453 -4.25 13.99 -21.62
N LEU A 454 -3.52 14.86 -20.89
CA LEU A 454 -2.42 14.43 -20.02
C LEU A 454 -2.94 13.59 -18.84
N CYS A 455 -4.05 13.97 -18.24
CA CYS A 455 -4.65 13.20 -17.17
C CYS A 455 -5.33 11.91 -17.64
N ALA A 456 -6.00 11.94 -18.79
CA ALA A 456 -6.54 10.71 -19.39
C ALA A 456 -5.41 9.74 -19.76
N CYS A 457 -4.29 10.23 -20.25
CA CYS A 457 -3.10 9.43 -20.52
C CYS A 457 -2.44 8.90 -19.23
N MET A 458 -2.35 9.71 -18.17
CA MET A 458 -1.83 9.28 -16.85
C MET A 458 -2.73 8.24 -16.18
N LEU A 459 -4.05 8.36 -16.31
CA LEU A 459 -5.02 7.42 -15.75
C LEU A 459 -5.19 6.16 -16.63
N SER A 460 -5.10 6.29 -17.96
CA SER A 460 -5.22 5.16 -18.90
C SER A 460 -3.96 4.29 -18.99
N CYS A 461 -2.79 4.87 -18.69
CA CYS A 461 -1.54 4.12 -18.67
C CYS A 461 -1.33 3.30 -17.41
N GLY A 462 -2.27 3.31 -16.43
CA GLY A 462 -2.11 2.57 -15.18
C GLY A 462 -0.90 3.00 -14.36
N LEU A 463 -0.27 4.14 -14.73
CA LEU A 463 0.86 4.68 -13.99
C LEU A 463 0.39 5.05 -12.60
N PRO A 464 0.90 4.43 -11.55
CA PRO A 464 0.70 4.91 -10.20
C PRO A 464 1.29 6.32 -10.18
N LEU A 465 0.43 7.32 -10.08
CA LEU A 465 0.74 8.75 -10.02
C LEU A 465 1.80 9.10 -8.94
N CYS A 466 2.28 8.11 -8.20
CA CYS A 466 3.09 8.29 -7.01
C CYS A 466 4.52 7.75 -7.08
N LEU A 467 4.86 6.87 -8.03
CA LEU A 467 6.17 6.18 -7.99
C LEU A 467 7.13 6.54 -9.14
N GLY A 468 6.73 7.37 -10.08
CA GLY A 468 7.57 7.74 -11.24
C GLY A 468 7.95 9.21 -11.34
N MET A 469 7.38 10.10 -10.50
CA MET A 469 7.87 11.47 -10.39
C MET A 469 8.63 11.63 -9.08
N PRO A 470 9.92 12.00 -9.14
CA PRO A 470 10.67 12.37 -7.97
C PRO A 470 10.02 13.59 -7.33
N MET A 471 9.45 13.41 -6.16
CA MET A 471 8.77 14.49 -5.44
C MET A 471 9.74 15.21 -4.54
N VAL A 472 9.82 16.53 -4.74
CA VAL A 472 10.65 17.41 -3.94
C VAL A 472 10.05 17.56 -2.55
N TYR A 473 10.78 17.11 -1.54
CA TYR A 473 10.48 17.40 -0.16
C TYR A 473 10.61 18.92 0.09
N GLY A 474 9.49 19.58 0.41
CA GLY A 474 9.52 20.86 1.07
C GLY A 474 9.64 20.64 2.59
N ARG A 475 10.60 21.30 3.23
CA ARG A 475 10.71 21.44 4.69
C ARG A 475 9.51 22.16 5.26
#